data_042916aeb0321f07c55b53702af53281
#
_entry.id   042916aeb0321f07c55b53702af53281
#
_cell.length_a   1.000
_cell.length_b   1.000
_cell.length_c   1.000
_cell.angle_alpha   90.00
_cell.angle_beta   90.00
_cell.angle_gamma   90.00
#
_symmetry.space_group_name_H-M   'P 1'
#
loop_
_entity.id
_entity.type
_entity.pdbx_description
1 polymer ?
#
loop_
_entity_poly.entity_id
_entity_poly.type
_entity_poly.pdbx_seq_one_letter_code
_entity_poly.pdbx_strand_id
1 'polypeptide(L)'
;MSDPLARIPLSAIRVFEAAARQGSFTRAAEELGMTQAAVSWQVKALEQRLDRRLFIRQPREVALTPAGERLARAAAEAMTALRTAVSDLSDTGEGVLSITTLQTFATQWLAGRLGAFQLAHPKIAVRLDTDNKVVDLVREDFDVAIRGGHGNWPGVEATPLFPACQTVLCTPAALAKLGEPLTPARMLEAHRVGWDVEWNAWFKAAGVPTDGEAGHAAPRIIADTQTLEVAAAMANDGVAIGSPAMFGRDLAAGRLIQPFDIYIRDNSYWLVYPPDRRRVGKIAAFREWLLEEVAADPYVQQVLAAGPTAHPIR
;
A
#
# COMPACT_ATOMS: atom_id res chain seq x y z
N MET A 1 7.11 -34.29 -14.58
CA MET A 1 5.66 -33.92 -14.52
C MET A 1 5.38 -33.06 -15.76
N SER A 2 4.40 -33.42 -16.59
CA SER A 2 4.02 -32.58 -17.73
C SER A 2 3.28 -31.34 -17.24
N ASP A 3 3.57 -30.17 -17.87
CA ASP A 3 2.87 -28.91 -17.59
C ASP A 3 1.34 -29.09 -17.74
N PRO A 4 0.54 -28.81 -16.70
CA PRO A 4 -0.92 -28.90 -16.75
C PRO A 4 -1.55 -28.00 -17.83
N LEU A 5 -0.86 -26.89 -18.18
CA LEU A 5 -1.32 -25.91 -19.18
C LEU A 5 -0.99 -26.33 -20.62
N ALA A 6 -0.10 -27.30 -20.84
CA ALA A 6 0.35 -27.67 -22.19
C ALA A 6 -0.79 -28.05 -23.17
N ARG A 7 -1.94 -28.47 -22.65
CA ARG A 7 -3.10 -28.86 -23.47
C ARG A 7 -4.23 -27.82 -23.48
N ILE A 8 -4.05 -26.68 -22.80
CA ILE A 8 -5.08 -25.65 -22.64
C ILE A 8 -4.67 -24.40 -23.43
N PRO A 9 -5.38 -24.04 -24.51
CA PRO A 9 -5.10 -22.81 -25.23
C PRO A 9 -5.42 -21.59 -24.37
N LEU A 10 -4.54 -20.58 -24.39
CA LEU A 10 -4.75 -19.31 -23.70
C LEU A 10 -6.04 -18.61 -24.17
N SER A 11 -6.40 -18.78 -25.46
CA SER A 11 -7.66 -18.27 -25.99
C SER A 11 -8.90 -18.85 -25.30
N ALA A 12 -8.87 -20.13 -24.93
CA ALA A 12 -9.96 -20.76 -24.19
C ALA A 12 -10.08 -20.21 -22.74
N ILE A 13 -8.95 -19.95 -22.09
CA ILE A 13 -8.92 -19.30 -20.77
C ILE A 13 -9.46 -17.87 -20.88
N ARG A 14 -9.07 -17.10 -21.89
CA ARG A 14 -9.57 -15.74 -22.14
C ARG A 14 -11.10 -15.70 -22.34
N VAL A 15 -11.64 -16.65 -23.13
CA VAL A 15 -13.08 -16.74 -23.36
C VAL A 15 -13.84 -17.14 -22.09
N PHE A 16 -13.28 -18.10 -21.33
CA PHE A 16 -13.84 -18.51 -20.05
C PHE A 16 -13.85 -17.34 -19.03
N GLU A 17 -12.76 -16.59 -18.91
CA GLU A 17 -12.66 -15.42 -18.01
C GLU A 17 -13.72 -14.38 -18.33
N ALA A 18 -13.84 -14.01 -19.60
CA ALA A 18 -14.85 -13.04 -20.05
C ALA A 18 -16.28 -13.52 -19.74
N ALA A 19 -16.60 -14.80 -20.00
CA ALA A 19 -17.90 -15.39 -19.71
C ALA A 19 -18.20 -15.42 -18.20
N ALA A 20 -17.20 -15.74 -17.37
CA ALA A 20 -17.30 -15.77 -15.92
C ALA A 20 -17.55 -14.37 -15.34
N ARG A 21 -16.75 -13.39 -15.76
CA ARG A 21 -16.85 -11.99 -15.30
C ARG A 21 -18.15 -11.32 -15.74
N GLN A 22 -18.60 -11.54 -16.97
CA GLN A 22 -19.84 -11.00 -17.51
C GLN A 22 -21.11 -11.71 -16.98
N GLY A 23 -20.96 -12.94 -16.44
CA GLY A 23 -22.10 -13.76 -16.07
C GLY A 23 -23.05 -14.05 -17.24
N SER A 24 -22.55 -13.95 -18.50
CA SER A 24 -23.34 -14.06 -19.71
C SER A 24 -22.48 -14.40 -20.92
N PHE A 25 -22.82 -15.47 -21.61
CA PHE A 25 -22.13 -15.84 -22.85
C PHE A 25 -22.38 -14.84 -24.00
N THR A 26 -23.53 -14.19 -24.01
CA THR A 26 -23.85 -13.17 -25.02
C THR A 26 -22.99 -11.92 -24.82
N ARG A 27 -22.93 -11.37 -23.61
CA ARG A 27 -22.09 -10.21 -23.31
C ARG A 27 -20.59 -10.49 -23.48
N ALA A 28 -20.15 -11.71 -23.14
CA ALA A 28 -18.78 -12.12 -23.41
C ALA A 28 -18.47 -12.21 -24.91
N ALA A 29 -19.43 -12.66 -25.72
CA ALA A 29 -19.30 -12.70 -27.17
C ALA A 29 -19.18 -11.30 -27.78
N GLU A 30 -20.01 -10.36 -27.33
CA GLU A 30 -19.95 -8.94 -27.73
C GLU A 30 -18.59 -8.33 -27.40
N GLU A 31 -18.10 -8.52 -26.15
CA GLU A 31 -16.80 -8.02 -25.71
C GLU A 31 -15.63 -8.59 -26.54
N LEU A 32 -15.70 -9.86 -26.89
CA LEU A 32 -14.62 -10.56 -27.60
C LEU A 32 -14.70 -10.48 -29.11
N GLY A 33 -15.74 -9.83 -29.67
CA GLY A 33 -15.98 -9.81 -31.12
C GLY A 33 -16.29 -11.18 -31.68
N MET A 34 -16.96 -12.06 -30.94
CA MET A 34 -17.27 -13.44 -31.29
C MET A 34 -18.80 -13.67 -31.36
N THR A 35 -19.21 -14.81 -31.90
CA THR A 35 -20.59 -15.26 -31.78
C THR A 35 -20.81 -15.97 -30.43
N GLN A 36 -22.00 -15.87 -29.86
CA GLN A 36 -22.37 -16.57 -28.62
C GLN A 36 -22.19 -18.11 -28.74
N ALA A 37 -22.44 -18.65 -29.94
CA ALA A 37 -22.18 -20.06 -30.22
C ALA A 37 -20.71 -20.43 -30.13
N ALA A 38 -19.80 -19.56 -30.62
CA ALA A 38 -18.34 -19.76 -30.54
C ALA A 38 -17.86 -19.69 -29.08
N VAL A 39 -18.34 -18.75 -28.26
CA VAL A 39 -18.04 -18.67 -26.83
C VAL A 39 -18.49 -19.93 -26.11
N SER A 40 -19.75 -20.34 -26.34
CA SER A 40 -20.28 -21.59 -25.73
C SER A 40 -19.50 -22.83 -26.13
N TRP A 41 -19.06 -22.91 -27.37
CA TRP A 41 -18.23 -24.02 -27.86
C TRP A 41 -16.86 -24.03 -27.19
N GLN A 42 -16.17 -22.89 -27.13
CA GLN A 42 -14.85 -22.81 -26.48
C GLN A 42 -14.89 -23.14 -24.99
N VAL A 43 -15.91 -22.65 -24.26
CA VAL A 43 -16.12 -23.01 -22.86
C VAL A 43 -16.35 -24.53 -22.71
N LYS A 44 -17.21 -25.10 -23.53
CA LYS A 44 -17.45 -26.56 -23.52
C LYS A 44 -16.18 -27.37 -23.83
N ALA A 45 -15.37 -26.92 -24.79
CA ALA A 45 -14.11 -27.55 -25.12
C ALA A 45 -13.09 -27.47 -23.94
N LEU A 46 -13.09 -26.37 -23.23
CA LEU A 46 -12.26 -26.19 -22.01
C LEU A 46 -12.72 -27.14 -20.90
N GLU A 47 -14.03 -27.21 -20.63
CA GLU A 47 -14.60 -28.14 -19.65
C GLU A 47 -14.26 -29.62 -19.97
N GLN A 48 -14.31 -29.99 -21.24
CA GLN A 48 -13.93 -31.35 -21.70
C GLN A 48 -12.44 -31.63 -21.46
N ARG A 49 -11.54 -30.67 -21.73
CA ARG A 49 -10.09 -30.84 -21.52
C ARG A 49 -9.71 -30.92 -20.05
N LEU A 50 -10.46 -30.23 -19.19
CA LEU A 50 -10.26 -30.24 -17.75
C LEU A 50 -10.99 -31.41 -17.05
N ASP A 51 -11.85 -32.12 -17.79
CA ASP A 51 -12.79 -33.12 -17.24
C ASP A 51 -13.56 -32.58 -16.03
N ARG A 52 -13.99 -31.32 -16.12
CA ARG A 52 -14.72 -30.62 -15.07
C ARG A 52 -15.70 -29.63 -15.69
N ARG A 53 -16.89 -29.54 -15.10
CA ARG A 53 -17.82 -28.46 -15.39
C ARG A 53 -17.40 -27.20 -14.65
N LEU A 54 -17.37 -26.08 -15.39
CA LEU A 54 -17.02 -24.77 -14.85
C LEU A 54 -18.28 -23.91 -14.65
N PHE A 55 -19.33 -24.16 -15.45
CA PHE A 55 -20.59 -23.45 -15.35
C PHE A 55 -21.77 -24.39 -15.02
N ILE A 56 -22.69 -23.85 -14.21
CA ILE A 56 -24.03 -24.41 -13.98
C ILE A 56 -24.96 -23.76 -14.99
N ARG A 57 -25.57 -24.56 -15.87
CA ARG A 57 -26.53 -24.04 -16.86
C ARG A 57 -27.89 -23.87 -16.20
N GLN A 58 -28.31 -22.64 -15.98
CA GLN A 58 -29.66 -22.29 -15.56
C GLN A 58 -30.41 -21.59 -16.72
N PRO A 59 -31.75 -21.65 -16.79
CA PRO A 59 -32.50 -21.19 -17.98
C PRO A 59 -32.34 -19.68 -18.33
N ARG A 60 -31.82 -18.85 -17.45
CA ARG A 60 -31.63 -17.40 -17.64
C ARG A 60 -30.35 -16.84 -17.06
N GLU A 61 -29.54 -17.63 -16.38
CA GLU A 61 -28.31 -17.18 -15.71
C GLU A 61 -27.18 -18.20 -15.92
N VAL A 62 -25.95 -17.68 -15.95
CA VAL A 62 -24.74 -18.46 -16.03
C VAL A 62 -24.05 -18.35 -14.67
N ALA A 63 -24.19 -19.37 -13.82
CA ALA A 63 -23.52 -19.45 -12.55
C ALA A 63 -22.25 -20.31 -12.65
N LEU A 64 -21.25 -20.00 -11.84
CA LEU A 64 -20.02 -20.79 -11.75
C LEU A 64 -20.20 -22.00 -10.81
N THR A 65 -19.54 -23.10 -11.13
CA THR A 65 -19.31 -24.18 -10.17
C THR A 65 -18.18 -23.78 -9.20
N PRO A 66 -17.98 -24.47 -8.06
CA PRO A 66 -16.82 -24.24 -7.19
C PRO A 66 -15.47 -24.41 -7.91
N ALA A 67 -15.39 -25.27 -8.94
CA ALA A 67 -14.21 -25.38 -9.80
C ALA A 67 -14.08 -24.18 -10.75
N GLY A 68 -15.21 -23.71 -11.29
CA GLY A 68 -15.28 -22.50 -12.11
C GLY A 68 -14.85 -21.25 -11.34
N GLU A 69 -15.31 -21.07 -10.09
CA GLU A 69 -14.92 -19.94 -9.26
C GLU A 69 -13.41 -19.86 -8.98
N ARG A 70 -12.79 -21.03 -8.68
CA ARG A 70 -11.34 -21.10 -8.48
C ARG A 70 -10.58 -20.73 -9.75
N LEU A 71 -11.00 -21.31 -10.89
CA LEU A 71 -10.35 -21.02 -12.17
C LEU A 71 -10.61 -19.57 -12.61
N ALA A 72 -11.80 -19.01 -12.37
CA ALA A 72 -12.14 -17.64 -12.74
C ALA A 72 -11.26 -16.61 -12.00
N ARG A 73 -10.99 -16.80 -10.71
CA ARG A 73 -10.05 -15.95 -9.97
C ARG A 73 -8.66 -15.99 -10.58
N ALA A 74 -8.08 -17.17 -10.73
CA ALA A 74 -6.75 -17.33 -11.32
C ALA A 74 -6.67 -16.81 -12.75
N ALA A 75 -7.72 -17.04 -13.57
CA ALA A 75 -7.78 -16.55 -14.94
C ALA A 75 -7.88 -15.02 -14.99
N ALA A 76 -8.66 -14.39 -14.10
CA ALA A 76 -8.78 -12.93 -14.02
C ALA A 76 -7.43 -12.28 -13.68
N GLU A 77 -6.73 -12.82 -12.70
CA GLU A 77 -5.38 -12.36 -12.31
C GLU A 77 -4.39 -12.50 -13.48
N ALA A 78 -4.31 -13.68 -14.09
CA ALA A 78 -3.43 -13.93 -15.23
C ALA A 78 -3.75 -13.05 -16.46
N MET A 79 -5.03 -12.86 -16.78
CA MET A 79 -5.43 -12.00 -17.90
C MET A 79 -5.14 -10.53 -17.62
N THR A 80 -5.27 -10.09 -16.38
CA THR A 80 -4.89 -8.74 -15.97
C THR A 80 -3.39 -8.53 -16.14
N ALA A 81 -2.55 -9.44 -15.64
CA ALA A 81 -1.11 -9.38 -15.79
C ALA A 81 -0.67 -9.32 -17.27
N LEU A 82 -1.28 -10.15 -18.12
CA LEU A 82 -0.99 -10.15 -19.57
C LEU A 82 -1.43 -8.84 -20.26
N ARG A 83 -2.63 -8.29 -19.89
CA ARG A 83 -3.08 -6.99 -20.44
C ARG A 83 -2.14 -5.87 -20.02
N THR A 84 -1.71 -5.84 -18.76
CA THR A 84 -0.73 -4.87 -18.25
C THR A 84 0.58 -4.98 -19.04
N ALA A 85 1.15 -6.18 -19.14
CA ALA A 85 2.40 -6.39 -19.87
C ALA A 85 2.31 -5.98 -21.35
N VAL A 86 1.22 -6.28 -22.05
CA VAL A 86 0.99 -5.85 -23.43
C VAL A 86 0.80 -4.34 -23.53
N SER A 87 0.08 -3.72 -22.57
CA SER A 87 -0.08 -2.27 -22.50
C SER A 87 1.26 -1.56 -22.30
N ASP A 88 2.12 -2.10 -21.44
CA ASP A 88 3.45 -1.55 -21.16
C ASP A 88 4.37 -1.56 -22.41
N LEU A 89 4.15 -2.51 -23.33
CA LEU A 89 4.87 -2.54 -24.62
C LEU A 89 4.47 -1.39 -25.55
N SER A 90 3.31 -0.77 -25.32
CA SER A 90 2.80 0.28 -26.22
C SER A 90 3.29 1.69 -25.87
N ASP A 91 4.00 1.89 -24.76
CA ASP A 91 4.58 3.16 -24.28
C ASP A 91 3.60 4.39 -24.33
N THR A 92 2.31 4.12 -24.29
CA THR A 92 1.24 5.15 -24.44
C THR A 92 1.02 5.98 -23.18
N GLY A 93 1.66 5.63 -22.05
CA GLY A 93 1.42 6.29 -20.75
C GLY A 93 0.01 6.06 -20.20
N GLU A 94 -0.72 5.11 -20.75
CA GLU A 94 -2.09 4.75 -20.37
C GLU A 94 -2.12 3.38 -19.65
N GLY A 95 -3.23 3.03 -19.02
CA GLY A 95 -3.44 1.71 -18.42
C GLY A 95 -3.51 1.71 -16.90
N VAL A 96 -3.14 0.59 -16.27
CA VAL A 96 -3.19 0.45 -14.80
C VAL A 96 -1.80 0.65 -14.22
N LEU A 97 -1.66 1.63 -13.34
CA LEU A 97 -0.48 1.80 -12.49
C LEU A 97 -0.65 0.98 -11.22
N SER A 98 0.17 -0.06 -11.06
CA SER A 98 0.15 -0.96 -9.90
C SER A 98 1.17 -0.51 -8.87
N ILE A 99 0.69 -0.08 -7.71
CA ILE A 99 1.50 0.48 -6.61
C ILE A 99 1.43 -0.48 -5.43
N THR A 100 2.57 -0.83 -4.85
CA THR A 100 2.62 -1.46 -3.53
C THR A 100 3.29 -0.54 -2.52
N THR A 101 2.77 -0.45 -1.31
CA THR A 101 3.32 0.45 -0.29
C THR A 101 3.06 -0.06 1.12
N LEU A 102 3.71 0.59 2.09
CA LEU A 102 3.47 0.37 3.51
C LEU A 102 2.05 0.81 3.89
N GLN A 103 1.39 0.07 4.78
CA GLN A 103 -0.01 0.34 5.16
C GLN A 103 -0.21 1.77 5.69
N THR A 104 0.65 2.24 6.57
CA THR A 104 0.56 3.62 7.10
C THR A 104 0.71 4.66 5.99
N PHE A 105 1.67 4.48 5.08
CA PHE A 105 1.86 5.39 3.95
C PHE A 105 0.64 5.42 3.03
N ALA A 106 0.10 4.24 2.71
CA ALA A 106 -1.11 4.14 1.88
C ALA A 106 -2.29 4.88 2.49
N THR A 107 -2.62 4.57 3.74
CA THR A 107 -3.86 5.03 4.39
C THR A 107 -3.78 6.49 4.85
N GLN A 108 -2.64 6.91 5.38
CA GLN A 108 -2.49 8.23 5.99
C GLN A 108 -2.02 9.30 5.01
N TRP A 109 -1.19 8.93 4.02
CA TRP A 109 -0.60 9.92 3.13
C TRP A 109 -1.08 9.80 1.67
N LEU A 110 -0.98 8.63 1.04
CA LEU A 110 -1.13 8.47 -0.40
C LEU A 110 -2.61 8.45 -0.86
N ALA A 111 -3.44 7.61 -0.26
CA ALA A 111 -4.81 7.37 -0.75
C ALA A 111 -5.64 8.65 -0.87
N GLY A 112 -5.50 9.56 0.09
CA GLY A 112 -6.24 10.82 0.05
C GLY A 112 -5.75 11.83 -1.00
N ARG A 113 -4.62 11.56 -1.68
CA ARG A 113 -4.05 12.40 -2.73
C ARG A 113 -4.25 11.82 -4.13
N LEU A 114 -4.45 10.49 -4.26
CA LEU A 114 -4.61 9.80 -5.54
C LEU A 114 -5.76 10.35 -6.42
N GLY A 115 -6.77 10.97 -5.81
CA GLY A 115 -7.84 11.64 -6.56
C GLY A 115 -7.32 12.79 -7.44
N ALA A 116 -6.36 13.58 -6.94
CA ALA A 116 -5.71 14.64 -7.72
C ALA A 116 -4.86 14.07 -8.87
N PHE A 117 -4.14 12.97 -8.60
CA PHE A 117 -3.41 12.25 -9.65
C PHE A 117 -4.33 11.78 -10.78
N GLN A 118 -5.46 11.15 -10.44
CA GLN A 118 -6.41 10.67 -11.46
C GLN A 118 -7.06 11.80 -12.27
N LEU A 119 -7.29 12.96 -11.66
CA LEU A 119 -7.80 14.13 -12.39
C LEU A 119 -6.76 14.68 -13.37
N ALA A 120 -5.48 14.69 -12.99
CA ALA A 120 -4.39 15.11 -13.88
C ALA A 120 -4.07 14.08 -14.96
N HIS A 121 -4.27 12.79 -14.68
CA HIS A 121 -3.97 11.67 -15.56
C HIS A 121 -5.19 10.73 -15.75
N PRO A 122 -6.28 11.18 -16.43
CA PRO A 122 -7.54 10.45 -16.47
C PRO A 122 -7.48 9.11 -17.21
N LYS A 123 -6.40 8.85 -17.95
CA LYS A 123 -6.17 7.59 -18.67
C LYS A 123 -5.36 6.56 -17.86
N ILE A 124 -4.90 6.92 -16.67
CA ILE A 124 -4.17 6.04 -15.77
C ILE A 124 -5.09 5.59 -14.63
N ALA A 125 -5.49 4.32 -14.64
CA ALA A 125 -6.14 3.70 -13.49
C ALA A 125 -5.07 3.34 -12.44
N VAL A 126 -5.41 3.41 -11.15
CA VAL A 126 -4.48 3.08 -10.06
C VAL A 126 -4.97 1.85 -9.32
N ARG A 127 -4.09 0.86 -9.17
CA ARG A 127 -4.22 -0.26 -8.24
C ARG A 127 -3.25 -0.05 -7.09
N LEU A 128 -3.78 0.02 -5.87
CA LEU A 128 -3.00 0.24 -4.65
C LEU A 128 -3.11 -0.96 -3.74
N ASP A 129 -2.00 -1.64 -3.51
CA ASP A 129 -1.89 -2.77 -2.60
C ASP A 129 -0.96 -2.42 -1.43
N THR A 130 -1.22 -2.98 -0.26
CA THR A 130 -0.39 -2.74 0.94
C THR A 130 0.28 -4.02 1.40
N ASP A 131 1.60 -3.95 1.59
CA ASP A 131 2.38 -4.99 2.23
C ASP A 131 3.60 -4.37 2.93
N ASN A 132 3.84 -4.78 4.18
CA ASN A 132 5.00 -4.33 4.95
C ASN A 132 6.27 -5.14 4.63
N LYS A 133 6.17 -6.21 3.83
CA LYS A 133 7.30 -7.01 3.40
C LYS A 133 7.99 -6.41 2.17
N VAL A 134 9.25 -6.78 1.99
CA VAL A 134 9.97 -6.48 0.75
C VAL A 134 9.40 -7.36 -0.37
N VAL A 135 8.92 -6.73 -1.42
CA VAL A 135 8.25 -7.34 -2.57
C VAL A 135 9.21 -7.38 -3.75
N ASP A 136 9.24 -8.48 -4.49
CA ASP A 136 9.93 -8.56 -5.79
C ASP A 136 9.02 -7.93 -6.86
N LEU A 137 9.29 -6.68 -7.22
CA LEU A 137 8.45 -5.89 -8.14
C LEU A 137 8.26 -6.56 -9.51
N VAL A 138 9.25 -7.35 -9.97
CA VAL A 138 9.19 -8.01 -11.27
C VAL A 138 8.31 -9.26 -11.20
N ARG A 139 8.39 -10.01 -10.11
CA ARG A 139 7.63 -11.26 -9.95
C ARG A 139 6.19 -11.04 -9.48
N GLU A 140 5.93 -9.98 -8.74
CA GLU A 140 4.62 -9.72 -8.12
C GLU A 140 3.77 -8.71 -8.90
N ASP A 141 4.19 -8.34 -10.12
CA ASP A 141 3.46 -7.50 -11.08
C ASP A 141 3.08 -6.10 -10.54
N PHE A 142 4.06 -5.47 -9.87
CA PHE A 142 3.96 -4.07 -9.48
C PHE A 142 4.83 -3.18 -10.38
N ASP A 143 4.30 -2.01 -10.73
CA ASP A 143 5.05 -1.00 -11.48
C ASP A 143 6.02 -0.24 -10.58
N VAL A 144 5.55 0.12 -9.39
CA VAL A 144 6.30 0.89 -8.40
C VAL A 144 6.03 0.39 -6.98
N ALA A 145 7.00 0.61 -6.10
CA ALA A 145 6.79 0.46 -4.67
C ALA A 145 7.18 1.74 -3.92
N ILE A 146 6.50 2.01 -2.79
CA ILE A 146 6.98 2.98 -1.80
C ILE A 146 7.40 2.18 -0.56
N ARG A 147 8.66 2.33 -0.17
CA ARG A 147 9.27 1.52 0.91
C ARG A 147 10.06 2.37 1.89
N GLY A 148 10.04 1.97 3.15
CA GLY A 148 10.96 2.46 4.17
C GLY A 148 12.30 1.71 4.09
N GLY A 149 13.43 2.43 4.25
CA GLY A 149 14.74 1.83 4.24
C GLY A 149 15.86 2.80 3.95
N HIS A 150 17.03 2.24 3.60
CA HIS A 150 18.24 3.04 3.33
C HIS A 150 18.49 3.29 1.83
N GLY A 151 17.58 2.89 0.95
CA GLY A 151 17.69 3.11 -0.50
C GLY A 151 18.56 2.10 -1.25
N ASN A 152 19.07 1.06 -0.59
CA ASN A 152 20.04 0.11 -1.15
C ASN A 152 19.37 -1.24 -1.47
N TRP A 153 18.46 -1.26 -2.44
CA TRP A 153 17.86 -2.51 -2.91
C TRP A 153 18.48 -2.94 -4.26
N PRO A 154 18.99 -4.18 -4.35
CA PRO A 154 19.57 -4.69 -5.59
C PRO A 154 18.54 -4.74 -6.74
N GLY A 155 18.94 -4.37 -7.94
CA GLY A 155 18.13 -4.56 -9.14
C GLY A 155 17.00 -3.55 -9.35
N VAL A 156 16.89 -2.53 -8.53
CA VAL A 156 15.87 -1.47 -8.65
C VAL A 156 16.50 -0.09 -8.56
N GLU A 157 15.83 0.90 -9.14
CA GLU A 157 16.13 2.31 -8.93
C GLU A 157 15.30 2.84 -7.75
N ALA A 158 15.95 3.59 -6.84
CA ALA A 158 15.32 4.15 -5.66
C ALA A 158 15.44 5.68 -5.68
N THR A 159 14.31 6.37 -5.70
CA THR A 159 14.22 7.83 -5.61
C THR A 159 13.86 8.21 -4.17
N PRO A 160 14.67 9.03 -3.47
CA PRO A 160 14.35 9.43 -2.10
C PRO A 160 13.11 10.31 -2.06
N LEU A 161 12.24 10.11 -1.08
CA LEU A 161 11.08 10.95 -0.83
C LEU A 161 11.33 11.87 0.38
N PHE A 162 11.35 11.31 1.58
CA PHE A 162 11.63 12.09 2.80
C PHE A 162 12.02 11.16 3.97
N PRO A 163 12.70 11.70 5.01
CA PRO A 163 13.07 10.93 6.20
C PRO A 163 11.84 10.41 6.96
N ALA A 164 11.88 9.18 7.45
CA ALA A 164 10.86 8.61 8.33
C ALA A 164 11.06 9.11 9.78
N CYS A 165 11.00 10.42 9.97
CA CYS A 165 11.08 11.03 11.28
C CYS A 165 9.78 10.79 12.07
N GLN A 166 9.95 10.45 13.34
CA GLN A 166 8.85 10.12 14.25
C GLN A 166 9.01 10.90 15.55
N THR A 167 7.90 11.23 16.18
CA THR A 167 7.83 11.90 17.49
C THR A 167 6.57 11.48 18.24
N VAL A 168 6.41 11.97 19.46
CA VAL A 168 5.19 11.75 20.24
C VAL A 168 4.01 12.48 19.61
N LEU A 169 2.93 11.75 19.43
CA LEU A 169 1.62 12.25 19.01
C LEU A 169 0.58 11.83 20.05
N CYS A 170 -0.34 12.72 20.36
CA CYS A 170 -1.43 12.44 21.29
C CYS A 170 -2.67 13.31 20.99
N THR A 171 -3.80 12.95 21.59
CA THR A 171 -4.98 13.83 21.57
C THR A 171 -4.82 15.01 22.57
N PRO A 172 -5.51 16.14 22.37
CA PRO A 172 -5.57 17.20 23.38
C PRO A 172 -6.04 16.70 24.75
N ALA A 173 -6.98 15.75 24.80
CA ALA A 173 -7.47 15.15 26.02
C ALA A 173 -6.40 14.34 26.77
N ALA A 174 -5.61 13.55 26.05
CA ALA A 174 -4.50 12.80 26.62
C ALA A 174 -3.44 13.75 27.23
N LEU A 175 -3.12 14.84 26.50
CA LEU A 175 -2.16 15.83 26.99
C LEU A 175 -2.65 16.52 28.26
N ALA A 176 -3.92 16.91 28.31
CA ALA A 176 -4.50 17.58 29.48
C ALA A 176 -4.41 16.73 30.76
N LYS A 177 -4.46 15.41 30.66
CA LYS A 177 -4.33 14.49 31.80
C LYS A 177 -2.92 14.45 32.38
N LEU A 178 -1.89 14.81 31.62
CA LEU A 178 -0.52 14.84 32.10
C LEU A 178 -0.18 16.05 32.95
N GLY A 179 -0.99 17.11 32.87
CA GLY A 179 -0.84 18.30 33.67
C GLY A 179 0.37 19.17 33.31
N GLU A 180 0.56 20.23 34.06
CA GLU A 180 1.64 21.20 33.89
C GLU A 180 2.68 21.08 35.02
N PRO A 181 3.99 21.35 34.77
CA PRO A 181 4.55 21.69 33.47
C PRO A 181 4.71 20.44 32.57
N LEU A 182 4.44 20.60 31.28
CA LEU A 182 4.63 19.54 30.30
C LEU A 182 6.12 19.35 30.00
N THR A 183 6.65 18.20 30.34
CA THR A 183 8.05 17.83 30.09
C THR A 183 8.13 16.46 29.40
N PRO A 184 9.22 16.16 28.65
CA PRO A 184 9.41 14.82 28.08
C PRO A 184 9.34 13.69 29.11
N ALA A 185 9.78 13.92 30.36
CA ALA A 185 9.74 12.94 31.44
C ALA A 185 8.28 12.56 31.84
N ARG A 186 7.31 13.45 31.66
CA ARG A 186 5.88 13.15 31.90
C ARG A 186 5.37 12.03 30.99
N MET A 187 5.99 11.80 29.84
CA MET A 187 5.62 10.70 28.95
C MET A 187 5.89 9.32 29.59
N LEU A 188 6.69 9.23 30.66
CA LEU A 188 6.85 8.00 31.44
C LEU A 188 5.58 7.61 32.20
N GLU A 189 4.77 8.60 32.58
CA GLU A 189 3.50 8.44 33.31
C GLU A 189 2.30 8.22 32.37
N ALA A 190 2.47 8.49 31.06
CA ALA A 190 1.42 8.39 30.06
C ALA A 190 1.06 6.93 29.74
N HIS A 191 -0.18 6.72 29.28
CA HIS A 191 -0.55 5.45 28.64
C HIS A 191 0.09 5.38 27.23
N ARG A 192 1.27 4.77 27.16
CA ARG A 192 2.03 4.64 25.93
C ARG A 192 1.56 3.45 25.09
N VAL A 193 1.39 3.68 23.79
CA VAL A 193 1.12 2.67 22.77
C VAL A 193 2.37 2.52 21.89
N GLY A 194 2.64 1.32 21.40
CA GLY A 194 3.74 1.03 20.49
C GLY A 194 4.92 0.33 21.16
N TRP A 195 6.01 0.21 20.39
CA TRP A 195 7.17 -0.61 20.74
C TRP A 195 8.14 0.09 21.70
N ASP A 196 8.69 -0.67 22.63
CA ASP A 196 9.70 -0.16 23.58
C ASP A 196 10.93 0.42 22.90
N VAL A 197 11.35 -0.16 21.79
CA VAL A 197 12.55 0.31 21.06
C VAL A 197 12.37 1.77 20.58
N GLU A 198 11.19 2.14 20.10
CA GLU A 198 10.89 3.49 19.66
C GLU A 198 10.78 4.46 20.86
N TRP A 199 10.08 4.05 21.91
CA TRP A 199 9.98 4.84 23.13
C TRP A 199 11.33 5.07 23.81
N ASN A 200 12.17 4.05 23.90
CA ASN A 200 13.52 4.17 24.46
C ASN A 200 14.40 5.10 23.61
N ALA A 201 14.31 4.99 22.29
CA ALA A 201 15.03 5.90 21.39
C ALA A 201 14.55 7.35 21.56
N TRP A 202 13.24 7.57 21.70
CA TRP A 202 12.68 8.91 21.89
C TRP A 202 13.07 9.48 23.26
N PHE A 203 12.98 8.73 24.37
CA PHE A 203 13.41 9.19 25.69
C PHE A 203 14.90 9.52 25.70
N LYS A 204 15.72 8.70 25.06
CA LYS A 204 17.15 8.96 24.88
C LYS A 204 17.39 10.28 24.13
N ALA A 205 16.66 10.51 23.03
CA ALA A 205 16.71 11.76 22.27
C ALA A 205 16.26 12.96 23.12
N ALA A 206 15.28 12.76 23.99
CA ALA A 206 14.76 13.76 24.92
C ALA A 206 15.67 14.02 26.13
N GLY A 207 16.76 13.27 26.31
CA GLY A 207 17.63 13.36 27.48
C GLY A 207 16.98 12.84 28.76
N VAL A 208 15.94 12.02 28.66
CA VAL A 208 15.25 11.42 29.81
C VAL A 208 15.89 10.08 30.12
N PRO A 209 16.46 9.89 31.34
CA PRO A 209 17.03 8.61 31.74
C PRO A 209 15.92 7.55 31.84
N THR A 210 16.14 6.40 31.23
CA THR A 210 15.32 5.21 31.40
C THR A 210 16.25 4.08 31.81
N ASP A 211 15.92 3.33 32.83
CA ASP A 211 16.75 2.21 33.34
C ASP A 211 16.81 1.00 32.38
N GLY A 212 16.75 1.26 31.08
CA GLY A 212 16.73 0.23 30.02
C GLY A 212 15.35 -0.40 29.80
N GLU A 213 14.47 -0.23 30.75
CA GLU A 213 13.07 -0.61 30.68
C GLU A 213 12.26 0.69 30.79
N ALA A 214 11.73 1.21 29.66
CA ALA A 214 10.82 2.34 29.71
C ALA A 214 9.57 1.92 30.49
N GLY A 215 9.69 1.85 31.82
CA GLY A 215 8.63 1.60 32.78
C GLY A 215 7.69 0.44 32.42
N HIS A 216 7.99 -0.77 32.84
CA HIS A 216 7.15 -1.98 32.70
C HIS A 216 5.83 -1.92 33.50
N ALA A 217 5.18 -0.79 33.59
CA ALA A 217 4.11 -0.59 34.56
C ALA A 217 2.72 -1.02 34.10
N ALA A 218 2.48 -1.26 32.79
CA ALA A 218 1.15 -1.69 32.33
C ALA A 218 1.18 -2.50 31.04
N PRO A 219 0.23 -3.39 30.80
CA PRO A 219 0.01 -4.00 29.48
C PRO A 219 -0.16 -2.90 28.43
N ARG A 220 0.60 -2.99 27.32
CA ARG A 220 0.56 -2.03 26.22
C ARG A 220 -0.05 -2.64 24.99
N ILE A 221 -0.69 -1.80 24.17
CA ILE A 221 -1.08 -2.16 22.82
C ILE A 221 0.16 -1.99 21.95
N ILE A 222 0.57 -3.05 21.30
CA ILE A 222 1.64 -3.07 20.31
C ILE A 222 1.01 -3.52 18.99
N ALA A 223 1.26 -2.79 17.92
CA ALA A 223 0.75 -3.13 16.60
C ALA A 223 1.88 -3.14 15.56
N ASP A 224 1.59 -3.66 14.39
CA ASP A 224 2.56 -3.78 13.28
C ASP A 224 2.61 -2.53 12.39
N THR A 225 1.76 -1.54 12.67
CA THR A 225 1.69 -0.29 11.90
C THR A 225 1.41 0.91 12.80
N GLN A 226 2.03 2.05 12.48
CA GLN A 226 1.76 3.32 13.18
C GLN A 226 0.28 3.73 13.10
N THR A 227 -0.40 3.40 12.01
CA THR A 227 -1.85 3.67 11.88
C THR A 227 -2.65 3.04 13.01
N LEU A 228 -2.38 1.78 13.33
CA LEU A 228 -3.08 1.07 14.41
C LEU A 228 -2.66 1.59 15.78
N GLU A 229 -1.38 1.87 15.99
CA GLU A 229 -0.87 2.39 17.24
C GLU A 229 -1.42 3.78 17.57
N VAL A 230 -1.39 4.69 16.60
CA VAL A 230 -1.96 6.03 16.78
C VAL A 230 -3.48 5.97 16.97
N ALA A 231 -4.19 5.12 16.23
CA ALA A 231 -5.62 4.93 16.41
C ALA A 231 -5.96 4.39 17.82
N ALA A 232 -5.16 3.44 18.32
CA ALA A 232 -5.32 2.91 19.69
C ALA A 232 -5.03 4.00 20.74
N ALA A 233 -4.00 4.82 20.54
CA ALA A 233 -3.71 5.95 21.41
C ALA A 233 -4.87 6.97 21.43
N MET A 234 -5.40 7.32 20.25
CA MET A 234 -6.54 8.24 20.14
C MET A 234 -7.80 7.72 20.86
N ALA A 235 -8.09 6.43 20.75
CA ALA A 235 -9.27 5.81 21.33
C ALA A 235 -9.20 5.65 22.86
N ASN A 236 -7.99 5.64 23.45
CA ASN A 236 -7.76 5.34 24.86
C ASN A 236 -7.05 6.47 25.62
N ASP A 237 -7.12 7.71 25.11
CA ASP A 237 -6.42 8.87 25.68
C ASP A 237 -4.94 8.58 25.98
N GLY A 238 -4.30 7.84 25.08
CA GLY A 238 -2.90 7.46 25.15
C GLY A 238 -2.00 8.37 24.31
N VAL A 239 -0.73 8.02 24.32
CA VAL A 239 0.31 8.64 23.49
C VAL A 239 0.99 7.59 22.64
N ALA A 240 1.35 7.92 21.40
CA ALA A 240 2.05 7.01 20.48
C ALA A 240 3.23 7.71 19.81
N ILE A 241 4.20 6.92 19.33
CA ILE A 241 5.23 7.42 18.45
C ILE A 241 4.71 7.34 17.01
N GLY A 242 4.71 8.46 16.30
CA GLY A 242 4.20 8.54 14.93
C GLY A 242 4.90 9.61 14.10
N SER A 243 4.81 9.50 12.78
CA SER A 243 5.38 10.48 11.87
C SER A 243 4.39 11.62 11.61
N PRO A 244 4.76 12.90 11.91
CA PRO A 244 3.90 14.05 11.59
C PRO A 244 3.53 14.12 10.10
N ALA A 245 4.43 13.71 9.19
CA ALA A 245 4.14 13.65 7.77
C ALA A 245 3.00 12.69 7.43
N MET A 246 2.87 11.56 8.16
CA MET A 246 1.77 10.61 7.96
C MET A 246 0.46 11.14 8.55
N PHE A 247 0.50 11.69 9.76
CA PHE A 247 -0.69 12.13 10.50
C PHE A 247 -1.02 13.61 10.33
N GLY A 248 -0.49 14.27 9.29
CA GLY A 248 -0.67 15.70 9.03
C GLY A 248 -2.13 16.16 8.98
N ARG A 249 -3.05 15.31 8.48
CA ARG A 249 -4.49 15.61 8.48
C ARG A 249 -5.10 15.66 9.87
N ASP A 250 -4.69 14.77 10.76
CA ASP A 250 -5.15 14.74 12.13
C ASP A 250 -4.57 15.89 12.95
N LEU A 251 -3.30 16.24 12.68
CA LEU A 251 -2.64 17.41 13.25
C LEU A 251 -3.30 18.70 12.78
N ALA A 252 -3.53 18.88 11.49
CA ALA A 252 -4.21 20.05 10.92
C ALA A 252 -5.65 20.20 11.44
N ALA A 253 -6.34 19.10 11.69
CA ALA A 253 -7.69 19.09 12.24
C ALA A 253 -7.74 19.24 13.79
N GLY A 254 -6.60 19.31 14.46
CA GLY A 254 -6.50 19.37 15.92
C GLY A 254 -6.97 18.10 16.65
N ARG A 255 -7.14 16.98 15.94
CA ARG A 255 -7.44 15.67 16.54
C ARG A 255 -6.22 15.09 17.22
N LEU A 256 -5.06 15.34 16.65
CA LEU A 256 -3.75 15.04 17.22
C LEU A 256 -2.97 16.34 17.44
N ILE A 257 -2.07 16.31 18.39
CA ILE A 257 -1.07 17.34 18.66
C ILE A 257 0.29 16.67 18.78
N GLN A 258 1.32 17.44 18.42
CA GLN A 258 2.73 17.11 18.61
C GLN A 258 3.25 17.97 19.77
N PRO A 259 3.42 17.40 20.97
CA PRO A 259 3.78 18.21 22.15
C PRO A 259 5.26 18.58 22.20
N PHE A 260 6.14 17.92 21.43
CA PHE A 260 7.59 18.13 21.47
C PHE A 260 8.21 18.12 20.08
N ASP A 261 9.23 18.97 19.86
CA ASP A 261 10.08 18.98 18.67
C ASP A 261 11.31 18.05 18.83
N ILE A 262 11.06 16.85 19.31
CA ILE A 262 12.07 15.82 19.54
C ILE A 262 11.78 14.66 18.59
N TYR A 263 12.70 14.40 17.68
CA TYR A 263 12.52 13.41 16.62
C TYR A 263 13.49 12.26 16.73
N ILE A 264 13.00 11.07 16.43
CA ILE A 264 13.79 9.89 16.14
C ILE A 264 13.66 9.51 14.67
N ARG A 265 14.67 8.83 14.11
CA ARG A 265 14.67 8.39 12.72
C ARG A 265 15.39 7.07 12.59
N ASP A 266 14.76 6.12 11.91
CA ASP A 266 15.38 4.85 11.54
C ASP A 266 15.88 4.88 10.09
N ASN A 267 15.02 5.33 9.16
CA ASN A 267 15.26 5.25 7.73
C ASN A 267 14.60 6.42 6.99
N SER A 268 14.41 6.27 5.66
CA SER A 268 13.66 7.22 4.82
C SER A 268 12.64 6.45 3.97
N TYR A 269 11.65 7.17 3.46
CA TYR A 269 10.74 6.66 2.45
C TYR A 269 11.34 6.87 1.06
N TRP A 270 11.14 5.88 0.19
CA TRP A 270 11.68 5.83 -1.15
C TRP A 270 10.62 5.37 -2.14
N LEU A 271 10.58 5.98 -3.31
CA LEU A 271 9.90 5.43 -4.49
C LEU A 271 10.87 4.50 -5.20
N VAL A 272 10.43 3.27 -5.44
CA VAL A 272 11.26 2.19 -6.00
C VAL A 272 10.58 1.61 -7.24
N TYR A 273 11.35 1.39 -8.32
CA TYR A 273 10.87 0.79 -9.57
C TYR A 273 12.01 0.11 -10.33
N PRO A 274 11.71 -0.85 -11.25
CA PRO A 274 12.72 -1.45 -12.11
C PRO A 274 13.39 -0.39 -13.02
N PRO A 275 14.73 -0.40 -13.20
CA PRO A 275 15.45 0.65 -13.95
C PRO A 275 15.02 0.78 -15.41
N ASP A 276 14.69 -0.34 -16.05
CA ASP A 276 14.20 -0.43 -17.43
C ASP A 276 12.82 0.20 -17.62
N ARG A 277 12.03 0.30 -16.53
CA ARG A 277 10.69 0.90 -16.54
C ARG A 277 10.67 2.40 -16.19
N ARG A 278 11.80 3.01 -15.91
CA ARG A 278 11.90 4.44 -15.55
C ARG A 278 11.19 5.38 -16.52
N ARG A 279 11.21 5.06 -17.83
CA ARG A 279 10.65 5.89 -18.91
C ARG A 279 9.22 5.52 -19.28
N VAL A 280 8.64 4.48 -18.71
CA VAL A 280 7.25 4.10 -18.95
C VAL A 280 6.35 5.25 -18.50
N GLY A 281 5.51 5.74 -19.40
CA GLY A 281 4.79 7.00 -19.23
C GLY A 281 3.97 7.08 -17.94
N LYS A 282 3.28 6.02 -17.52
CA LYS A 282 2.52 5.97 -16.26
C LYS A 282 3.41 6.06 -15.00
N ILE A 283 4.62 5.45 -15.06
CA ILE A 283 5.58 5.48 -13.95
C ILE A 283 6.24 6.86 -13.84
N ALA A 284 6.63 7.44 -14.99
CA ALA A 284 7.20 8.78 -15.04
C ALA A 284 6.19 9.82 -14.50
N ALA A 285 4.95 9.78 -14.98
CA ALA A 285 3.88 10.67 -14.52
C ALA A 285 3.63 10.56 -13.01
N PHE A 286 3.56 9.34 -12.48
CA PHE A 286 3.36 9.13 -11.04
C PHE A 286 4.55 9.62 -10.21
N ARG A 287 5.79 9.38 -10.67
CA ARG A 287 6.99 9.83 -9.99
C ARG A 287 7.05 11.37 -9.91
N GLU A 288 6.79 12.07 -11.01
CA GLU A 288 6.76 13.52 -11.06
C GLU A 288 5.71 14.08 -10.12
N TRP A 289 4.48 13.62 -10.25
CA TRP A 289 3.37 14.00 -9.38
C TRP A 289 3.68 13.72 -7.89
N LEU A 290 4.21 12.55 -7.57
CA LEU A 290 4.53 12.18 -6.18
C LEU A 290 5.57 13.10 -5.56
N LEU A 291 6.60 13.48 -6.33
CA LEU A 291 7.65 14.41 -5.88
C LEU A 291 7.10 15.82 -5.67
N GLU A 292 6.16 16.27 -6.51
CA GLU A 292 5.45 17.55 -6.34
C GLU A 292 4.61 17.55 -5.06
N GLU A 293 3.83 16.47 -4.80
CA GLU A 293 3.05 16.32 -3.57
C GLU A 293 3.94 16.30 -2.31
N VAL A 294 5.07 15.60 -2.37
CA VAL A 294 6.08 15.58 -1.30
C VAL A 294 6.63 16.98 -1.04
N ALA A 295 6.96 17.73 -2.09
CA ALA A 295 7.50 19.08 -1.98
C ALA A 295 6.47 20.09 -1.44
N ALA A 296 5.19 19.89 -1.73
CA ALA A 296 4.10 20.78 -1.31
C ALA A 296 3.57 20.48 0.12
N ASP A 297 3.89 19.33 0.70
CA ASP A 297 3.35 18.93 1.99
C ASP A 297 4.07 19.62 3.16
N PRO A 298 3.38 20.46 3.99
CA PRO A 298 4.02 21.21 5.06
C PRO A 298 4.61 20.32 6.17
N TYR A 299 3.99 19.18 6.44
CA TYR A 299 4.49 18.24 7.46
C TYR A 299 5.69 17.44 6.94
N VAL A 300 5.74 17.16 5.64
CA VAL A 300 6.97 16.63 5.00
C VAL A 300 8.10 17.65 5.08
N GLN A 301 7.83 18.93 4.80
CA GLN A 301 8.84 19.99 4.94
C GLN A 301 9.33 20.13 6.39
N GLN A 302 8.44 19.98 7.37
CA GLN A 302 8.81 19.96 8.78
C GLN A 302 9.77 18.82 9.10
N VAL A 303 9.48 17.57 8.67
CA VAL A 303 10.37 16.43 8.94
C VAL A 303 11.66 16.47 8.12
N LEU A 304 11.68 17.10 6.94
CA LEU A 304 12.89 17.37 6.18
C LEU A 304 13.83 18.33 6.94
N ALA A 305 13.28 19.38 7.54
CA ALA A 305 14.02 20.32 8.37
C ALA A 305 14.57 19.65 9.66
N ALA A 306 13.79 18.76 10.28
CA ALA A 306 14.19 18.00 11.47
C ALA A 306 15.17 16.85 11.16
N GLY A 307 15.20 16.36 9.92
CA GLY A 307 15.97 15.18 9.52
C GLY A 307 17.45 15.19 9.94
N PRO A 308 18.20 16.29 9.79
CA PRO A 308 19.60 16.36 10.22
C PRO A 308 19.82 16.29 11.73
N THR A 309 18.82 16.68 12.53
CA THR A 309 18.87 16.71 13.99
C THR A 309 18.17 15.53 14.64
N ALA A 310 17.47 14.69 13.85
CA ALA A 310 16.77 13.55 14.36
C ALA A 310 17.74 12.45 14.83
N HIS A 311 17.45 11.89 15.99
CA HIS A 311 18.27 10.84 16.62
C HIS A 311 18.00 9.46 16.02
N PRO A 312 19.03 8.62 15.76
CA PRO A 312 18.81 7.28 15.22
C PRO A 312 18.16 6.36 16.25
N ILE A 313 17.26 5.49 15.76
CA ILE A 313 16.78 4.33 16.51
C ILE A 313 17.86 3.24 16.42
N ARG A 314 18.44 2.83 17.56
CA ARG A 314 19.48 1.78 17.64
C ARG A 314 19.14 0.79 18.75
#